data_26622e02235b32836ef9d8e434debf19
#
_entry.id   26622e02235b32836ef9d8e434debf19
#
_cell.length_a   1.000
_cell.length_b   1.000
_cell.length_c   1.000
_cell.angle_alpha   90.00
_cell.angle_beta   90.00
_cell.angle_gamma   90.00
#
_symmetry.space_group_name_H-M   'P 1'
#
loop_
_entity.id
_entity.type
_entity.pdbx_description
1 polymer ?
#
loop_
_entity_poly.entity_id
_entity_poly.type
_entity_poly.pdbx_seq_one_letter_code
_entity_poly.pdbx_strand_id
1 'polypeptide(L)'
;MKIAVVGSGIAGLGAAWLLSREHEVVLFERESRLGGHTHTHKVTLGERSYSVDSGFIVFNADNYPLFSRMLDELGVPSQSTTMSFSVQDARSGLEYNATNLDSLFCQRRNLVSPRFWGMVRDILRFYREAPALLALPGDGPSLGDYLRENRYSAMFIEDHLVPMASALWSSPSETILDFPAKYLVRFMDNHHMLQVSDRPAWRVVTGGSSSYIRALEKDWKVQVRLSSPVRQVRRDAQGVDVTTDRGAERFDQVVLACHSDQAL
;
A
#
# COMPACT_ATOMS: atom_id res chain seq x y z
N MET A 1 14.58 -25.28 14.43
CA MET A 1 13.73 -25.78 13.34
C MET A 1 14.25 -25.21 12.02
N LYS A 2 14.00 -25.91 10.93
CA LYS A 2 14.26 -25.42 9.57
C LYS A 2 12.94 -24.89 8.97
N ILE A 3 12.87 -23.62 8.67
CA ILE A 3 11.64 -22.92 8.28
C ILE A 3 11.77 -22.35 6.86
N ALA A 4 10.80 -22.62 6.00
CA ALA A 4 10.68 -21.96 4.72
C ALA A 4 9.82 -20.70 4.85
N VAL A 5 10.25 -19.60 4.23
CA VAL A 5 9.44 -18.39 4.04
C VAL A 5 9.26 -18.18 2.55
N VAL A 6 8.02 -18.06 2.08
CA VAL A 6 7.68 -17.93 0.65
C VAL A 6 7.19 -16.51 0.38
N GLY A 7 7.96 -15.78 -0.41
CA GLY A 7 7.73 -14.36 -0.73
C GLY A 7 8.58 -13.41 0.12
N SER A 8 9.20 -12.43 -0.53
CA SER A 8 10.08 -11.45 0.09
C SER A 8 9.49 -10.03 0.17
N GLY A 9 8.17 -9.91 0.19
CA GLY A 9 7.51 -8.68 0.60
C GLY A 9 7.77 -8.37 2.07
N ILE A 10 7.25 -7.25 2.58
CA ILE A 10 7.46 -6.83 3.98
C ILE A 10 7.09 -7.92 5.00
N ALA A 11 6.04 -8.69 4.73
CA ALA A 11 5.62 -9.79 5.61
C ALA A 11 6.67 -10.91 5.68
N GLY A 12 7.20 -11.33 4.51
CA GLY A 12 8.22 -12.38 4.44
C GLY A 12 9.58 -11.93 4.98
N LEU A 13 9.98 -10.70 4.66
CA LEU A 13 11.22 -10.12 5.18
C LEU A 13 11.18 -9.99 6.70
N GLY A 14 10.07 -9.48 7.26
CA GLY A 14 9.90 -9.36 8.71
C GLY A 14 9.86 -10.71 9.41
N ALA A 15 9.14 -11.69 8.84
CA ALA A 15 9.09 -13.05 9.37
C ALA A 15 10.48 -13.72 9.33
N ALA A 16 11.17 -13.65 8.19
CA ALA A 16 12.49 -14.23 8.03
C ALA A 16 13.51 -13.63 9.02
N TRP A 17 13.50 -12.30 9.16
CA TRP A 17 14.37 -11.60 10.10
C TRP A 17 14.14 -12.02 11.54
N LEU A 18 12.90 -12.06 11.99
CA LEU A 18 12.59 -12.44 13.38
C LEU A 18 12.89 -13.93 13.64
N LEU A 19 12.48 -14.81 12.74
CA LEU A 19 12.67 -16.26 12.89
C LEU A 19 14.13 -16.66 12.81
N SER A 20 14.95 -15.96 12.03
CA SER A 20 16.38 -16.28 11.88
C SER A 20 17.22 -16.04 13.14
N ARG A 21 16.64 -15.41 14.16
CA ARG A 21 17.31 -15.24 15.47
C ARG A 21 17.47 -16.57 16.19
N GLU A 22 16.55 -17.51 15.99
CA GLU A 22 16.49 -18.78 16.72
C GLU A 22 16.38 -20.02 15.80
N HIS A 23 16.13 -19.83 14.50
CA HIS A 23 15.85 -20.89 13.57
C HIS A 23 16.70 -20.79 12.28
N GLU A 24 16.88 -21.92 11.61
CA GLU A 24 17.40 -21.95 10.24
C GLU A 24 16.28 -21.51 9.28
N VAL A 25 16.49 -20.43 8.55
CA VAL A 25 15.46 -19.85 7.68
C VAL A 25 15.94 -19.83 6.23
N VAL A 26 15.09 -20.35 5.33
CA VAL A 26 15.26 -20.25 3.88
C VAL A 26 14.14 -19.41 3.31
N LEU A 27 14.49 -18.29 2.70
CA LEU A 27 13.56 -17.36 2.05
C LEU A 27 13.56 -17.58 0.55
N PHE A 28 12.41 -17.94 0.00
CA PHE A 28 12.18 -18.12 -1.44
C PHE A 28 11.52 -16.89 -2.02
N GLU A 29 12.11 -16.37 -3.10
CA GLU A 29 11.57 -15.25 -3.86
C GLU A 29 11.54 -15.60 -5.36
N ARG A 30 10.40 -15.35 -6.00
CA ARG A 30 10.18 -15.57 -7.44
C ARG A 30 11.01 -14.63 -8.29
N GLU A 31 11.07 -13.37 -7.87
CA GLU A 31 11.79 -12.32 -8.59
C GLU A 31 13.31 -12.40 -8.36
N SER A 32 14.06 -11.65 -9.16
CA SER A 32 15.52 -11.52 -9.03
C SER A 32 15.97 -10.56 -7.93
N ARG A 33 15.02 -9.99 -7.17
CA ARG A 33 15.26 -9.03 -6.09
C ARG A 33 14.36 -9.29 -4.90
N LEU A 34 14.78 -8.86 -3.73
CA LEU A 34 13.96 -8.81 -2.53
C LEU A 34 13.06 -7.56 -2.52
N GLY A 35 11.98 -7.61 -1.72
CA GLY A 35 11.20 -6.45 -1.32
C GLY A 35 9.73 -6.46 -1.76
N GLY A 36 9.35 -7.28 -2.74
CA GLY A 36 7.97 -7.24 -3.26
C GLY A 36 7.61 -5.84 -3.77
N HIS A 37 6.60 -5.20 -3.19
CA HIS A 37 6.21 -3.81 -3.52
C HIS A 37 7.24 -2.75 -3.09
N THR A 38 8.16 -3.04 -2.19
CA THR A 38 9.28 -2.14 -1.90
C THR A 38 10.27 -2.15 -3.03
N HIS A 39 10.30 -1.08 -3.79
CA HIS A 39 11.20 -0.93 -4.94
C HIS A 39 11.65 0.51 -5.09
N THR A 40 12.95 0.75 -4.84
CA THR A 40 13.57 2.06 -5.02
C THR A 40 14.40 2.07 -6.29
N HIS A 41 14.05 2.94 -7.21
CA HIS A 41 14.78 3.17 -8.45
C HIS A 41 15.84 4.27 -8.26
N LYS A 42 17.00 4.09 -8.89
CA LYS A 42 18.01 5.14 -9.01
C LYS A 42 17.80 5.87 -10.34
N VAL A 43 17.42 7.14 -10.25
CA VAL A 43 17.17 8.00 -11.41
C VAL A 43 18.20 9.11 -11.43
N THR A 44 18.96 9.24 -12.52
CA THR A 44 19.96 10.30 -12.69
C THR A 44 19.42 11.35 -13.66
N LEU A 45 19.38 12.60 -13.17
CA LEU A 45 18.99 13.77 -13.97
C LEU A 45 20.15 14.78 -13.93
N GLY A 46 20.84 14.93 -15.05
CA GLY A 46 22.09 15.68 -15.10
C GLY A 46 23.15 15.06 -14.20
N GLU A 47 23.73 15.84 -13.30
CA GLU A 47 24.75 15.38 -12.34
C GLU A 47 24.17 14.85 -11.03
N ARG A 48 22.85 14.87 -10.85
CA ARG A 48 22.19 14.48 -9.60
C ARG A 48 21.51 13.13 -9.73
N SER A 49 21.69 12.29 -8.71
CA SER A 49 21.03 10.99 -8.60
C SER A 49 20.00 10.99 -7.48
N TYR A 50 18.82 10.49 -7.79
CA TYR A 50 17.65 10.45 -6.91
C TYR A 50 17.26 9.00 -6.62
N SER A 51 16.76 8.77 -5.40
CA SER A 51 16.13 7.51 -5.02
C SER A 51 14.61 7.70 -5.12
N VAL A 52 13.96 6.99 -6.03
CA VAL A 52 12.53 7.12 -6.31
C VAL A 52 11.84 5.80 -6.00
N ASP A 53 10.92 5.83 -5.04
CA ASP A 53 10.10 4.67 -4.70
C ASP A 53 8.88 4.58 -5.60
N SER A 54 8.57 3.38 -6.12
CA SER A 54 7.45 3.16 -7.04
C SER A 54 6.29 2.36 -6.46
N GLY A 55 6.49 1.66 -5.37
CA GLY A 55 5.44 0.88 -4.72
C GLY A 55 5.12 1.39 -3.34
N PHE A 56 5.87 0.95 -2.33
CA PHE A 56 5.73 1.47 -0.98
C PHE A 56 6.52 2.78 -0.84
N ILE A 57 5.82 3.88 -0.57
CA ILE A 57 6.39 5.24 -0.60
C ILE A 57 6.35 5.89 0.79
N VAL A 58 5.19 5.91 1.45
CA VAL A 58 4.94 6.66 2.68
C VAL A 58 4.39 5.77 3.79
N PHE A 59 4.65 6.15 5.02
CA PHE A 59 4.09 5.53 6.22
C PHE A 59 3.89 6.57 7.31
N ASN A 60 3.19 6.21 8.38
CA ASN A 60 3.10 6.97 9.61
C ASN A 60 3.15 6.02 10.81
N ALA A 61 3.52 6.53 11.98
CA ALA A 61 3.69 5.69 13.16
C ALA A 61 2.37 5.12 13.69
N ASP A 62 1.27 5.84 13.52
CA ASP A 62 -0.05 5.47 14.05
C ASP A 62 -0.59 4.22 13.34
N ASN A 63 -0.51 4.18 12.02
CA ASN A 63 -0.98 3.06 11.21
C ASN A 63 0.05 1.93 11.08
N TYR A 64 1.36 2.25 11.20
CA TYR A 64 2.46 1.31 10.95
C TYR A 64 3.41 1.19 12.16
N PRO A 65 2.91 0.92 13.40
CA PRO A 65 3.76 0.91 14.59
C PRO A 65 4.84 -0.17 14.54
N LEU A 66 4.53 -1.37 14.02
CA LEU A 66 5.52 -2.46 13.91
C LEU A 66 6.58 -2.17 12.85
N PHE A 67 6.22 -1.53 11.75
CA PHE A 67 7.18 -1.11 10.73
C PHE A 67 8.10 -0.01 11.27
N SER A 68 7.55 0.98 11.96
CA SER A 68 8.31 2.04 12.62
C SER A 68 9.32 1.45 13.61
N ARG A 69 8.88 0.53 14.46
CA ARG A 69 9.75 -0.18 15.39
C ARG A 69 10.85 -0.97 14.68
N MET A 70 10.55 -1.66 13.58
CA MET A 70 11.54 -2.38 12.78
C MET A 70 12.61 -1.43 12.21
N LEU A 71 12.21 -0.25 11.71
CA LEU A 71 13.16 0.76 11.23
C LEU A 71 14.09 1.24 12.35
N ASP A 72 13.54 1.47 13.55
CA ASP A 72 14.31 1.90 14.72
C ASP A 72 15.31 0.82 15.14
N GLU A 73 14.88 -0.46 15.24
CA GLU A 73 15.77 -1.58 15.58
C GLU A 73 16.90 -1.78 14.54
N LEU A 74 16.62 -1.51 13.27
CA LEU A 74 17.60 -1.60 12.18
C LEU A 74 18.46 -0.34 12.02
N GLY A 75 18.20 0.73 12.78
CA GLY A 75 18.89 2.00 12.64
C GLY A 75 18.65 2.69 11.29
N VAL A 76 17.48 2.44 10.65
CA VAL A 76 17.12 3.02 9.36
C VAL A 76 16.37 4.32 9.56
N PRO A 77 16.95 5.48 9.19
CA PRO A 77 16.30 6.77 9.41
C PRO A 77 15.12 6.98 8.47
N SER A 78 14.16 7.78 8.94
CA SER A 78 13.04 8.27 8.15
C SER A 78 12.91 9.78 8.29
N GLN A 79 12.31 10.43 7.31
CA GLN A 79 12.12 11.88 7.28
C GLN A 79 10.66 12.24 7.02
N SER A 80 10.25 13.40 7.52
CA SER A 80 8.90 13.92 7.30
C SER A 80 8.65 14.21 5.82
N THR A 81 7.42 13.96 5.39
CA THR A 81 6.96 14.25 4.05
C THR A 81 5.52 14.74 4.07
N THR A 82 5.07 15.28 2.94
CA THR A 82 3.67 15.63 2.73
C THR A 82 3.03 14.61 1.80
N MET A 83 2.03 13.88 2.31
CA MET A 83 1.18 13.08 1.45
C MET A 83 0.11 13.99 0.85
N SER A 84 0.15 14.20 -0.45
CA SER A 84 -0.81 15.01 -1.19
C SER A 84 -1.54 14.17 -2.23
N PHE A 85 -2.72 14.62 -2.62
CA PHE A 85 -3.49 14.04 -3.72
C PHE A 85 -3.78 15.13 -4.74
N SER A 86 -3.39 14.90 -5.98
CA SER A 86 -3.67 15.78 -7.11
C SER A 86 -4.31 15.02 -8.26
N VAL A 87 -5.14 15.71 -8.99
CA VAL A 87 -5.83 15.19 -10.17
C VAL A 87 -5.50 16.07 -11.37
N GLN A 88 -5.20 15.41 -12.49
CA GLN A 88 -5.12 16.01 -13.81
C GLN A 88 -5.93 15.13 -14.77
N ASP A 89 -6.99 15.69 -15.36
CA ASP A 89 -7.76 15.04 -16.41
C ASP A 89 -7.45 15.73 -17.76
N ALA A 90 -6.75 15.02 -18.62
CA ALA A 90 -6.35 15.53 -19.94
C ALA A 90 -7.56 15.80 -20.87
N ARG A 91 -8.71 15.16 -20.65
CA ARG A 91 -9.92 15.32 -21.47
C ARG A 91 -10.64 16.63 -21.17
N SER A 92 -10.83 16.93 -19.88
CA SER A 92 -11.52 18.16 -19.43
C SER A 92 -10.55 19.31 -19.19
N GLY A 93 -9.24 19.04 -19.09
CA GLY A 93 -8.23 20.00 -18.67
C GLY A 93 -8.37 20.42 -17.20
N LEU A 94 -9.05 19.61 -16.38
CA LEU A 94 -9.16 19.84 -14.93
C LEU A 94 -7.84 19.53 -14.25
N GLU A 95 -7.38 20.46 -13.41
CA GLU A 95 -6.25 20.26 -12.51
C GLU A 95 -6.56 20.83 -11.15
N TYR A 96 -6.25 20.08 -10.10
CA TYR A 96 -6.29 20.56 -8.72
C TYR A 96 -5.44 19.67 -7.80
N ASN A 97 -5.11 20.20 -6.62
CA ASN A 97 -4.46 19.44 -5.55
C ASN A 97 -5.22 19.69 -4.23
N ALA A 98 -5.55 18.63 -3.53
CA ALA A 98 -6.39 18.66 -2.34
C ALA A 98 -5.61 18.95 -1.03
N THR A 99 -4.40 19.52 -1.09
CA THR A 99 -3.58 19.78 0.10
C THR A 99 -4.06 21.00 0.87
N ASN A 100 -4.43 22.08 0.20
CA ASN A 100 -4.91 23.33 0.78
C ASN A 100 -5.80 24.10 -0.19
N LEU A 101 -6.42 25.20 0.26
CA LEU A 101 -7.34 25.97 -0.58
C LEU A 101 -6.66 26.61 -1.79
N ASP A 102 -5.42 27.07 -1.67
CA ASP A 102 -4.71 27.68 -2.80
C ASP A 102 -4.43 26.66 -3.89
N SER A 103 -3.96 25.49 -3.54
CA SER A 103 -3.72 24.38 -4.49
C SER A 103 -5.01 23.75 -5.01
N LEU A 104 -6.09 23.72 -4.21
CA LEU A 104 -7.40 23.26 -4.65
C LEU A 104 -7.96 24.15 -5.78
N PHE A 105 -7.72 25.45 -5.69
CA PHE A 105 -8.10 26.43 -6.70
C PHE A 105 -6.90 26.92 -7.54
N CYS A 106 -5.91 26.06 -7.81
CA CYS A 106 -4.78 26.40 -8.69
C CYS A 106 -5.24 26.87 -10.05
N GLN A 107 -6.30 26.29 -10.59
CA GLN A 107 -7.05 26.85 -11.71
C GLN A 107 -8.10 27.84 -11.18
N ARG A 108 -7.77 29.13 -11.16
CA ARG A 108 -8.62 30.19 -10.56
C ARG A 108 -10.05 30.26 -11.15
N ARG A 109 -10.26 29.80 -12.39
CA ARG A 109 -11.59 29.64 -13.00
C ARG A 109 -12.54 28.78 -12.16
N ASN A 110 -12.01 27.86 -11.36
CA ASN A 110 -12.81 26.95 -10.53
C ASN A 110 -13.45 27.66 -9.32
N LEU A 111 -12.95 28.85 -8.93
CA LEU A 111 -13.58 29.71 -7.89
C LEU A 111 -15.02 30.12 -8.23
N VAL A 112 -15.30 30.28 -9.53
CA VAL A 112 -16.63 30.67 -10.02
C VAL A 112 -17.40 29.51 -10.65
N SER A 113 -16.93 28.29 -10.53
CA SER A 113 -17.56 27.09 -11.10
C SER A 113 -18.53 26.42 -10.11
N PRO A 114 -19.86 26.48 -10.33
CA PRO A 114 -20.80 25.77 -9.47
C PRO A 114 -20.58 24.25 -9.45
N ARG A 115 -20.14 23.68 -10.56
CA ARG A 115 -19.83 22.25 -10.69
C ARG A 115 -18.66 21.86 -9.77
N PHE A 116 -17.59 22.65 -9.74
CA PHE A 116 -16.44 22.41 -8.88
C PHE A 116 -16.80 22.54 -7.38
N TRP A 117 -17.59 23.57 -7.03
CA TRP A 117 -18.11 23.72 -5.66
C TRP A 117 -19.06 22.57 -5.28
N GLY A 118 -19.81 22.02 -6.24
CA GLY A 118 -20.60 20.80 -6.03
C GLY A 118 -19.73 19.61 -5.62
N MET A 119 -18.59 19.39 -6.30
CA MET A 119 -17.60 18.38 -5.93
C MET A 119 -17.03 18.61 -4.52
N VAL A 120 -16.61 19.84 -4.20
CA VAL A 120 -16.08 20.18 -2.88
C VAL A 120 -17.12 19.91 -1.77
N ARG A 121 -18.36 20.29 -1.99
CA ARG A 121 -19.47 19.99 -1.06
C ARG A 121 -19.66 18.47 -0.90
N ASP A 122 -19.59 17.71 -1.97
CA ASP A 122 -19.76 16.27 -1.93
C ASP A 122 -18.58 15.56 -1.24
N ILE A 123 -17.36 16.08 -1.35
CA ILE A 123 -16.21 15.61 -0.56
C ILE A 123 -16.49 15.75 0.94
N LEU A 124 -16.88 16.93 1.39
CA LEU A 124 -17.17 17.19 2.79
C LEU A 124 -18.40 16.41 3.29
N ARG A 125 -19.40 16.22 2.43
CA ARG A 125 -20.56 15.37 2.72
C ARG A 125 -20.15 13.91 2.89
N PHE A 126 -19.34 13.39 2.00
CA PHE A 126 -18.82 12.01 2.07
C PHE A 126 -18.03 11.78 3.36
N TYR A 127 -17.16 12.70 3.72
CA TYR A 127 -16.39 12.60 4.98
C TYR A 127 -17.29 12.51 6.22
N ARG A 128 -18.41 13.23 6.22
CA ARG A 128 -19.37 13.22 7.32
C ARG A 128 -20.28 12.02 7.35
N GLU A 129 -20.77 11.57 6.19
CA GLU A 129 -21.88 10.60 6.08
C GLU A 129 -21.39 9.16 5.87
N ALA A 130 -20.30 8.96 5.12
CA ALA A 130 -19.80 7.63 4.79
C ALA A 130 -19.39 6.78 6.02
N PRO A 131 -18.86 7.32 7.13
CA PRO A 131 -18.55 6.53 8.32
C PRO A 131 -19.72 5.72 8.87
N ALA A 132 -20.97 6.13 8.63
CA ALA A 132 -22.16 5.36 9.03
C ALA A 132 -22.22 3.95 8.39
N LEU A 133 -21.56 3.75 7.24
CA LEU A 133 -21.44 2.43 6.61
C LEU A 133 -20.70 1.42 7.49
N LEU A 134 -19.81 1.86 8.36
CA LEU A 134 -19.02 0.98 9.22
C LEU A 134 -19.88 0.22 10.23
N ALA A 135 -21.04 0.78 10.60
CA ALA A 135 -21.99 0.17 11.53
C ALA A 135 -22.94 -0.84 10.85
N LEU A 136 -23.01 -0.90 9.52
CA LEU A 136 -23.89 -1.82 8.81
C LEU A 136 -23.41 -3.28 8.97
N PRO A 137 -24.35 -4.25 9.06
CA PRO A 137 -24.00 -5.67 9.03
C PRO A 137 -23.48 -6.09 7.63
N GLY A 138 -22.63 -7.12 7.58
CA GLY A 138 -22.07 -7.65 6.33
C GLY A 138 -21.19 -6.64 5.57
N ASP A 139 -21.09 -6.81 4.25
CA ASP A 139 -20.24 -5.99 3.39
C ASP A 139 -20.88 -4.66 2.98
N GLY A 140 -22.19 -4.53 3.16
CA GLY A 140 -22.95 -3.35 2.76
C GLY A 140 -23.09 -3.22 1.22
N PRO A 141 -23.51 -2.04 0.72
CA PRO A 141 -23.66 -1.79 -0.71
C PRO A 141 -22.31 -1.69 -1.42
N SER A 142 -22.32 -1.88 -2.75
CA SER A 142 -21.19 -1.49 -3.58
C SER A 142 -20.95 0.02 -3.50
N LEU A 143 -19.72 0.48 -3.82
CA LEU A 143 -19.41 1.90 -3.84
C LEU A 143 -20.32 2.63 -4.86
N GLY A 144 -20.50 2.05 -6.04
CA GLY A 144 -21.35 2.61 -7.08
C GLY A 144 -22.81 2.75 -6.66
N ASP A 145 -23.37 1.74 -5.97
CA ASP A 145 -24.73 1.80 -5.45
C ASP A 145 -24.88 2.88 -4.38
N TYR A 146 -23.97 2.89 -3.40
CA TYR A 146 -23.96 3.90 -2.35
C TYR A 146 -23.92 5.33 -2.91
N LEU A 147 -23.04 5.59 -3.87
CA LEU A 147 -22.90 6.91 -4.48
C LEU A 147 -24.12 7.33 -5.28
N ARG A 148 -24.73 6.40 -6.01
CA ARG A 148 -25.95 6.62 -6.81
C ARG A 148 -27.17 6.89 -5.92
N GLU A 149 -27.41 6.04 -4.92
CA GLU A 149 -28.54 6.17 -3.99
C GLU A 149 -28.48 7.49 -3.22
N ASN A 150 -27.26 7.91 -2.83
CA ASN A 150 -27.06 9.16 -2.14
C ASN A 150 -26.85 10.36 -3.09
N ARG A 151 -27.04 10.18 -4.41
CA ARG A 151 -27.02 11.26 -5.41
C ARG A 151 -25.75 12.12 -5.37
N TYR A 152 -24.59 11.48 -5.27
CA TYR A 152 -23.32 12.18 -5.41
C TYR A 152 -23.11 12.66 -6.84
N SER A 153 -22.47 13.83 -7.01
CA SER A 153 -22.23 14.39 -8.35
C SER A 153 -21.22 13.57 -9.15
N ALA A 154 -21.41 13.53 -10.48
CA ALA A 154 -20.50 12.85 -11.38
C ALA A 154 -19.04 13.34 -11.20
N MET A 155 -18.86 14.65 -11.02
CA MET A 155 -17.52 15.23 -10.82
C MET A 155 -16.85 14.72 -9.53
N PHE A 156 -17.61 14.55 -8.43
CA PHE A 156 -17.08 13.93 -7.21
C PHE A 156 -16.66 12.48 -7.45
N ILE A 157 -17.48 11.72 -8.18
CA ILE A 157 -17.24 10.31 -8.46
C ILE A 157 -16.01 10.16 -9.38
N GLU A 158 -16.07 10.80 -10.55
CA GLU A 158 -15.13 10.57 -11.66
C GLU A 158 -13.80 11.33 -11.50
N ASP A 159 -13.85 12.54 -10.92
CA ASP A 159 -12.70 13.43 -10.85
C ASP A 159 -12.08 13.50 -9.43
N HIS A 160 -12.65 12.81 -8.43
CA HIS A 160 -12.10 12.79 -7.07
C HIS A 160 -12.04 11.38 -6.47
N LEU A 161 -13.18 10.75 -6.19
CA LEU A 161 -13.23 9.54 -5.36
C LEU A 161 -12.65 8.32 -6.08
N VAL A 162 -13.06 8.06 -7.31
CA VAL A 162 -12.58 6.92 -8.10
C VAL A 162 -11.08 7.04 -8.40
N PRO A 163 -10.54 8.18 -8.87
CA PRO A 163 -9.08 8.32 -9.04
C PRO A 163 -8.29 8.12 -7.75
N MET A 164 -8.80 8.63 -6.63
CA MET A 164 -8.15 8.45 -5.32
C MET A 164 -8.15 6.98 -4.90
N ALA A 165 -9.29 6.29 -4.97
CA ALA A 165 -9.40 4.89 -4.60
C ALA A 165 -8.57 3.98 -5.52
N SER A 166 -8.55 4.27 -6.82
CA SER A 166 -7.73 3.58 -7.81
C SER A 166 -6.23 3.73 -7.50
N ALA A 167 -5.79 4.93 -7.11
CA ALA A 167 -4.41 5.19 -6.75
C ALA A 167 -4.00 4.46 -5.46
N LEU A 168 -4.90 4.39 -4.46
CA LEU A 168 -4.64 3.71 -3.19
C LEU A 168 -4.42 2.20 -3.35
N TRP A 169 -5.15 1.56 -4.25
CA TRP A 169 -5.12 0.09 -4.42
C TRP A 169 -4.51 -0.37 -5.75
N SER A 170 -3.99 0.55 -6.57
CA SER A 170 -3.46 0.25 -7.91
C SER A 170 -4.46 -0.57 -8.75
N SER A 171 -5.75 -0.26 -8.60
CA SER A 171 -6.85 -0.98 -9.24
C SER A 171 -7.44 -0.16 -10.40
N PRO A 172 -7.90 -0.82 -11.49
CA PRO A 172 -8.60 -0.14 -12.56
C PRO A 172 -9.85 0.58 -12.06
N SER A 173 -10.15 1.76 -12.63
CA SER A 173 -11.28 2.59 -12.22
C SER A 173 -12.64 1.89 -12.36
N GLU A 174 -12.78 1.02 -13.34
CA GLU A 174 -14.00 0.27 -13.63
C GLU A 174 -14.36 -0.68 -12.49
N THR A 175 -13.37 -1.27 -11.81
CA THR A 175 -13.60 -2.25 -10.74
C THR A 175 -13.84 -1.61 -9.37
N ILE A 176 -13.44 -0.34 -9.19
CA ILE A 176 -13.58 0.37 -7.91
C ILE A 176 -15.05 0.55 -7.51
N LEU A 177 -15.93 0.80 -8.47
CA LEU A 177 -17.36 1.01 -8.20
C LEU A 177 -18.10 -0.26 -7.75
N ASP A 178 -17.62 -1.43 -8.13
CA ASP A 178 -18.17 -2.73 -7.73
C ASP A 178 -17.69 -3.17 -6.33
N PHE A 179 -16.67 -2.49 -5.80
CA PHE A 179 -16.10 -2.82 -4.50
C PHE A 179 -17.03 -2.39 -3.36
N PRO A 180 -17.15 -3.18 -2.26
CA PRO A 180 -17.98 -2.78 -1.14
C PRO A 180 -17.53 -1.45 -0.54
N ALA A 181 -18.42 -0.45 -0.50
CA ALA A 181 -18.12 0.90 0.00
C ALA A 181 -17.54 0.89 1.42
N LYS A 182 -18.01 -0.04 2.25
CA LYS A 182 -17.56 -0.20 3.64
C LYS A 182 -16.05 -0.40 3.78
N TYR A 183 -15.41 -1.14 2.85
CA TYR A 183 -13.96 -1.38 2.92
C TYR A 183 -13.17 -0.12 2.56
N LEU A 184 -13.60 0.63 1.56
CA LEU A 184 -12.98 1.92 1.23
C LEU A 184 -13.10 2.89 2.40
N VAL A 185 -14.29 3.02 2.96
CA VAL A 185 -14.56 3.91 4.10
C VAL A 185 -13.74 3.50 5.31
N ARG A 186 -13.64 2.20 5.64
CA ARG A 186 -12.80 1.71 6.73
C ARG A 186 -11.32 2.03 6.53
N PHE A 187 -10.83 1.87 5.31
CA PHE A 187 -9.46 2.24 4.98
C PHE A 187 -9.23 3.74 5.17
N MET A 188 -10.12 4.57 4.63
CA MET A 188 -10.03 6.02 4.75
C MET A 188 -10.13 6.50 6.22
N ASP A 189 -11.01 5.88 7.00
CA ASP A 189 -11.17 6.17 8.43
C ASP A 189 -9.91 5.84 9.21
N ASN A 190 -9.38 4.62 9.05
CA ASN A 190 -8.15 4.18 9.69
C ASN A 190 -6.93 5.07 9.35
N HIS A 191 -6.91 5.67 8.17
CA HIS A 191 -5.82 6.53 7.71
C HIS A 191 -6.10 8.03 7.91
N HIS A 192 -7.13 8.38 8.66
CA HIS A 192 -7.57 9.76 8.91
C HIS A 192 -7.79 10.57 7.62
N MET A 193 -8.28 9.92 6.57
CA MET A 193 -8.53 10.53 5.26
C MET A 193 -9.94 11.13 5.14
N LEU A 194 -10.85 10.80 6.09
CA LEU A 194 -12.22 11.35 6.14
C LEU A 194 -12.30 12.65 6.95
N GLN A 195 -11.21 13.40 6.99
CA GLN A 195 -11.14 14.67 7.73
C GLN A 195 -10.22 15.68 7.03
N VAL A 196 -10.45 16.95 7.30
CA VAL A 196 -9.67 18.05 6.70
C VAL A 196 -8.45 18.39 7.54
N SER A 197 -8.56 18.30 8.88
CA SER A 197 -7.51 18.58 9.87
C SER A 197 -7.08 17.28 10.58
N ASP A 198 -6.07 17.40 11.43
CA ASP A 198 -5.56 16.32 12.29
C ASP A 198 -5.13 15.06 11.52
N ARG A 199 -4.55 15.26 10.35
CA ARG A 199 -3.98 14.17 9.55
C ARG A 199 -2.68 13.67 10.16
N PRO A 200 -2.37 12.35 10.06
CA PRO A 200 -1.14 11.79 10.61
C PRO A 200 0.11 12.42 9.98
N ALA A 201 1.18 12.46 10.75
CA ALA A 201 2.48 12.92 10.27
C ALA A 201 3.09 11.86 9.35
N TRP A 202 3.04 12.10 8.04
CA TRP A 202 3.59 11.19 7.05
C TRP A 202 5.11 11.26 6.98
N ARG A 203 5.73 10.11 6.74
CA ARG A 203 7.18 9.92 6.67
C ARG A 203 7.54 9.07 5.45
N VAL A 204 8.78 9.23 4.98
CA VAL A 204 9.43 8.37 3.98
C VAL A 204 10.72 7.82 4.56
N VAL A 205 11.11 6.64 4.12
CA VAL A 205 12.42 6.06 4.49
C VAL A 205 13.54 6.85 3.81
N THR A 206 14.50 7.34 4.59
CA THR A 206 15.60 8.13 4.06
C THR A 206 16.44 7.30 3.08
N GLY A 207 16.69 7.83 1.90
CA GLY A 207 17.45 7.14 0.86
C GLY A 207 16.64 6.11 0.06
N GLY A 208 15.32 6.09 0.25
CA GLY A 208 14.37 5.19 -0.40
C GLY A 208 14.02 3.97 0.44
N SER A 209 12.84 3.41 0.20
CA SER A 209 12.26 2.31 0.98
C SER A 209 13.16 1.05 1.00
N SER A 210 13.89 0.75 -0.08
CA SER A 210 14.84 -0.38 -0.11
C SER A 210 15.97 -0.29 0.91
N SER A 211 16.12 0.83 1.63
CA SER A 211 17.17 0.98 2.66
C SER A 211 16.99 0.00 3.81
N TYR A 212 15.76 -0.30 4.23
CA TYR A 212 15.54 -1.27 5.29
C TYR A 212 15.87 -2.71 4.85
N ILE A 213 15.70 -3.05 3.57
CA ILE A 213 16.07 -4.37 3.05
C ILE A 213 17.59 -4.56 3.18
N ARG A 214 18.36 -3.57 2.74
CA ARG A 214 19.84 -3.59 2.88
C ARG A 214 20.30 -3.63 4.34
N ALA A 215 19.54 -3.03 5.25
CA ALA A 215 19.82 -3.09 6.67
C ALA A 215 19.55 -4.49 7.24
N LEU A 216 18.45 -5.13 6.84
CA LEU A 216 18.14 -6.52 7.21
C LEU A 216 19.25 -7.49 6.76
N GLU A 217 19.71 -7.36 5.51
CA GLU A 217 20.72 -8.26 4.91
C GLU A 217 22.09 -8.19 5.59
N LYS A 218 22.40 -7.15 6.37
CA LYS A 218 23.70 -7.00 7.03
C LYS A 218 23.94 -8.05 8.12
N ASP A 219 22.92 -8.35 8.92
CA ASP A 219 23.08 -9.08 10.18
C ASP A 219 22.14 -10.30 10.31
N TRP A 220 21.30 -10.60 9.32
CA TRP A 220 20.40 -11.73 9.39
C TRP A 220 21.05 -13.04 8.94
N LYS A 221 20.63 -14.13 9.56
CA LYS A 221 21.08 -15.49 9.23
C LYS A 221 20.04 -16.21 8.36
N VAL A 222 19.67 -15.58 7.22
CA VAL A 222 18.65 -16.10 6.29
C VAL A 222 19.33 -16.57 5.00
N GLN A 223 19.06 -17.80 4.59
CA GLN A 223 19.43 -18.26 3.28
C GLN A 223 18.43 -17.74 2.23
N VAL A 224 18.85 -16.78 1.43
CA VAL A 224 18.02 -16.19 0.38
C VAL A 224 18.14 -16.96 -0.93
N ARG A 225 17.01 -17.29 -1.55
CA ARG A 225 16.90 -17.92 -2.86
C ARG A 225 16.05 -17.05 -3.78
N LEU A 226 16.71 -16.21 -4.55
CA LEU A 226 16.09 -15.41 -5.61
C LEU A 226 15.83 -16.25 -6.86
N SER A 227 14.97 -15.77 -7.76
CA SER A 227 14.57 -16.47 -8.99
C SER A 227 14.19 -17.94 -8.73
N SER A 228 13.51 -18.16 -7.61
CA SER A 228 13.16 -19.49 -7.10
C SER A 228 11.66 -19.57 -6.78
N PRO A 229 10.79 -19.54 -7.80
CA PRO A 229 9.35 -19.63 -7.60
C PRO A 229 8.99 -20.97 -6.93
N VAL A 230 8.26 -20.88 -5.82
CA VAL A 230 7.65 -22.06 -5.20
C VAL A 230 6.43 -22.46 -6.02
N ARG A 231 6.40 -23.71 -6.44
CA ARG A 231 5.35 -24.28 -7.30
C ARG A 231 4.31 -25.04 -6.50
N GLN A 232 4.73 -25.63 -5.38
CA GLN A 232 3.85 -26.44 -4.54
C GLN A 232 4.36 -26.46 -3.12
N VAL A 233 3.41 -26.48 -2.17
CA VAL A 233 3.65 -26.76 -0.76
C VAL A 233 2.75 -27.93 -0.35
N ARG A 234 3.33 -28.97 0.23
CA ARG A 234 2.60 -30.13 0.76
C ARG A 234 2.97 -30.35 2.22
N ARG A 235 1.97 -30.48 3.07
CA ARG A 235 2.14 -30.73 4.50
C ARG A 235 1.68 -32.14 4.87
N ASP A 236 2.46 -32.80 5.71
CA ASP A 236 2.09 -34.05 6.39
C ASP A 236 2.35 -33.98 7.90
N ALA A 237 2.27 -35.14 8.60
CA ALA A 237 2.49 -35.17 10.04
C ALA A 237 3.94 -34.92 10.48
N GLN A 238 4.91 -35.02 9.57
CA GLN A 238 6.34 -34.88 9.85
C GLN A 238 6.93 -33.54 9.40
N GLY A 239 6.17 -32.70 8.67
CA GLY A 239 6.65 -31.40 8.21
C GLY A 239 6.06 -30.96 6.88
N VAL A 240 6.82 -30.18 6.11
CA VAL A 240 6.36 -29.51 4.88
C VAL A 240 7.36 -29.71 3.75
N ASP A 241 6.90 -30.20 2.60
CA ASP A 241 7.68 -30.22 1.37
C ASP A 241 7.41 -28.94 0.58
N VAL A 242 8.47 -28.21 0.25
CA VAL A 242 8.43 -27.04 -0.62
C VAL A 242 9.09 -27.41 -1.96
N THR A 243 8.32 -27.33 -3.04
CA THR A 243 8.79 -27.69 -4.39
C THR A 243 9.02 -26.44 -5.23
N THR A 244 10.20 -26.36 -5.82
CA THR A 244 10.60 -25.35 -6.81
C THR A 244 11.00 -26.02 -8.12
N ASP A 245 11.37 -25.28 -9.14
CA ASP A 245 11.90 -25.81 -10.40
C ASP A 245 13.23 -26.58 -10.21
N ARG A 246 13.88 -26.46 -9.03
CA ARG A 246 15.11 -27.18 -8.66
C ARG A 246 14.87 -28.47 -7.88
N GLY A 247 13.59 -28.82 -7.60
CA GLY A 247 13.19 -29.99 -6.84
C GLY A 247 12.48 -29.66 -5.54
N ALA A 248 12.16 -30.68 -4.78
CA ALA A 248 11.51 -30.60 -3.47
C ALA A 248 12.54 -30.60 -2.34
N GLU A 249 12.26 -29.80 -1.31
CA GLU A 249 13.05 -29.71 -0.08
C GLU A 249 12.16 -29.76 1.16
N ARG A 250 12.60 -30.48 2.18
CA ARG A 250 11.84 -30.68 3.42
C ARG A 250 12.15 -29.62 4.45
N PHE A 251 11.09 -29.13 5.11
CA PHE A 251 11.11 -28.15 6.19
C PHE A 251 10.24 -28.60 7.36
N ASP A 252 10.52 -28.09 8.55
CA ASP A 252 9.67 -28.31 9.72
C ASP A 252 8.38 -27.49 9.63
N GLN A 253 8.49 -26.24 9.13
CA GLN A 253 7.38 -25.30 9.00
C GLN A 253 7.52 -24.45 7.74
N VAL A 254 6.40 -23.82 7.32
CA VAL A 254 6.37 -22.85 6.22
C VAL A 254 5.57 -21.60 6.62
N VAL A 255 6.06 -20.45 6.21
CA VAL A 255 5.35 -19.17 6.23
C VAL A 255 5.05 -18.77 4.80
N LEU A 256 3.77 -18.74 4.42
CA LEU A 256 3.33 -18.23 3.13
C LEU A 256 3.12 -16.71 3.27
N ALA A 257 4.06 -15.95 2.73
CA ALA A 257 4.09 -14.48 2.77
C ALA A 257 3.91 -13.86 1.38
N CYS A 258 3.18 -14.55 0.51
CA CYS A 258 2.73 -14.10 -0.80
C CYS A 258 1.25 -13.70 -0.75
N HIS A 259 0.69 -13.23 -1.87
CA HIS A 259 -0.73 -12.94 -1.96
C HIS A 259 -1.57 -14.20 -1.78
N SER A 260 -2.72 -14.08 -1.12
CA SER A 260 -3.57 -15.22 -0.76
C SER A 260 -4.10 -16.00 -1.98
N ASP A 261 -4.40 -15.30 -3.06
CA ASP A 261 -4.80 -15.88 -4.35
C ASP A 261 -3.68 -16.68 -5.04
N GLN A 262 -2.42 -16.42 -4.69
CA GLN A 262 -1.26 -17.15 -5.17
C GLN A 262 -0.87 -18.31 -4.23
N ALA A 263 -1.33 -18.28 -2.99
CA ALA A 263 -1.04 -19.29 -1.97
C ALA A 263 -2.02 -20.47 -2.01
N LEU A 264 -3.20 -20.29 -2.62
CA LEU A 264 -4.26 -21.29 -2.79
C LEU A 264 -4.09 -22.05 -4.10
#